data_4a6336d21c5198e6ba9ddc371dbd2430
#
_entry.id   4a6336d21c5198e6ba9ddc371dbd2430
#
_cell.length_a   1.000
_cell.length_b   1.000
_cell.length_c   1.000
_cell.angle_alpha   90.00
_cell.angle_beta   90.00
_cell.angle_gamma   90.00
#
_symmetry.space_group_name_H-M   'P 1'
#
loop_
_entity.id
_entity.type
_entity.pdbx_description
1 polymer ?
#
loop_
_entity_poly.entity_id
_entity_poly.type
_entity_poly.pdbx_seq_one_letter_code
_entity_poly.pdbx_strand_id
1 'polypeptide(L)' 'MDIKKRANQIAHRFQSRNPFEIVRGLNVILVDAPLSGVRGFYQYFQRNHIIYLDETLSEQERTLVLAHELGHL' A
#
# COMPACT_ATOMS: atom_id res chain seq x y z
N MET A 1 4.60 -3.51 15.77
CA MET A 1 3.84 -2.34 15.32
C MET A 1 2.44 -2.77 14.86
N ASP A 2 1.42 -2.04 15.26
CA ASP A 2 0.07 -2.29 14.81
C ASP A 2 -0.14 -1.67 13.41
N ILE A 3 -0.22 -2.52 12.40
CA ILE A 3 -0.38 -2.10 11.00
C ILE A 3 -1.67 -1.29 10.82
N LYS A 4 -2.76 -1.73 11.43
CA LYS A 4 -4.05 -1.06 11.35
C LYS A 4 -4.00 0.35 11.94
N LYS A 5 -3.37 0.49 13.09
CA LYS A 5 -3.19 1.78 13.75
C LYS A 5 -2.37 2.74 12.89
N ARG A 6 -1.30 2.24 12.28
CA ARG A 6 -0.45 3.04 11.40
C ARG A 6 -1.22 3.52 10.18
N ALA A 7 -1.98 2.63 9.52
CA ALA A 7 -2.78 2.99 8.37
C ALA A 7 -3.82 4.05 8.73
N ASN A 8 -4.47 3.93 9.89
CA ASN A 8 -5.44 4.92 10.36
C ASN A 8 -4.80 6.28 10.63
N GLN A 9 -3.59 6.31 11.18
CA GLN A 9 -2.88 7.56 11.40
C GLN A 9 -2.55 8.27 10.10
N ILE A 10 -2.11 7.52 9.10
CA ILE A 10 -1.80 8.05 7.77
C ILE A 10 -3.08 8.58 7.12
N ALA A 11 -4.17 7.81 7.16
CA ALA A 11 -5.45 8.21 6.60
C ALA A 11 -5.97 9.49 7.25
N HIS A 12 -5.88 9.59 8.57
CA HIS A 12 -6.30 10.78 9.29
C HIS A 12 -5.50 12.02 8.87
N ARG A 13 -4.19 11.87 8.73
CA ARG A 13 -3.30 12.95 8.31
C ARG A 13 -3.70 13.53 6.96
N PHE A 14 -4.14 12.70 6.02
CA PHE A 14 -4.55 13.12 4.69
C PHE A 14 -6.05 13.30 4.55
N GLN A 15 -6.79 13.17 5.66
CA GLN A 15 -8.24 13.28 5.69
C GLN A 15 -8.92 12.34 4.69
N SER A 16 -8.31 11.17 4.48
CA SER A 16 -8.81 10.15 3.57
C SER A 16 -8.58 8.77 4.14
N ARG A 17 -9.54 7.85 3.89
CA ARG A 17 -9.39 6.44 4.22
C ARG A 17 -9.16 5.58 2.98
N ASN A 18 -9.12 6.19 1.80
CA ASN A 18 -8.83 5.49 0.56
C ASN A 18 -7.32 5.32 0.43
N PRO A 19 -6.78 4.08 0.52
CA PRO A 19 -5.33 3.87 0.49
C PRO A 19 -4.68 4.32 -0.82
N PHE A 20 -5.42 4.34 -1.93
CA PHE A 20 -4.86 4.81 -3.20
C PHE A 20 -4.62 6.31 -3.19
N GLU A 21 -5.46 7.08 -2.52
CA GLU A 21 -5.25 8.51 -2.34
C GLU A 21 -4.08 8.79 -1.40
N ILE A 22 -3.95 7.98 -0.35
CA ILE A 22 -2.83 8.08 0.59
C ILE A 22 -1.50 7.85 -0.15
N VAL A 23 -1.45 6.85 -1.02
CA VAL A 23 -0.26 6.53 -1.81
C VAL A 23 0.17 7.74 -2.65
N ARG A 24 -0.77 8.41 -3.30
CA ARG A 24 -0.46 9.61 -4.08
C ARG A 24 0.12 10.72 -3.22
N GLY A 25 -0.46 10.93 -2.02
CA GLY A 25 0.01 11.97 -1.12
C GLY A 25 1.39 11.69 -0.53
N LEU A 26 1.80 10.42 -0.46
CA LEU A 26 3.09 10.03 0.10
C LEU A 26 4.18 9.81 -0.95
N ASN A 27 3.88 10.02 -2.23
CA ASN A 27 4.82 9.75 -3.32
C ASN A 27 5.31 8.30 -3.32
N VAL A 28 4.41 7.38 -3.04
CA VAL A 28 4.70 5.94 -3.09
C VAL A 28 4.49 5.45 -4.52
N ILE A 29 5.42 4.66 -5.02
CA ILE A 29 5.31 4.04 -6.33
C ILE A 29 4.50 2.76 -6.18
N LEU A 30 3.41 2.65 -6.95
CA LEU A 30 2.55 1.48 -6.92
C LEU A 30 2.75 0.69 -8.21
N VAL A 31 3.06 -0.60 -8.08
CA VAL A 31 3.34 -1.48 -9.22
C VAL A 31 2.42 -2.69 -9.17
N ASP A 32 1.72 -2.96 -10.27
CA ASP A 32 0.96 -4.19 -10.46
C ASP A 32 1.83 -5.16 -11.26
N ALA A 33 2.04 -6.36 -10.73
CA ALA A 33 2.94 -7.34 -11.34
C ALA A 33 2.52 -8.77 -10.99
N PRO A 34 2.96 -9.78 -11.75
CA PRO A 34 2.69 -11.17 -11.41
C PRO A 34 3.60 -11.61 -10.26
N LEU A 35 3.04 -11.74 -9.07
CA LEU A 35 3.82 -12.01 -7.87
C LEU A 35 3.89 -13.50 -7.47
N SER A 36 3.22 -14.39 -8.21
CA SER A 36 3.34 -15.85 -8.04
C SER A 36 3.10 -16.33 -6.60
N GLY A 37 1.89 -16.10 -6.09
CA GLY A 37 1.48 -16.58 -4.76
C GLY A 37 1.66 -15.59 -3.63
N VAL A 38 2.27 -14.47 -3.89
CA VAL A 38 2.35 -13.35 -2.94
C VAL A 38 1.32 -12.32 -3.35
N ARG A 39 0.54 -11.81 -2.41
CA ARG A 39 -0.48 -10.80 -2.73
C ARG A 39 0.11 -9.42 -2.93
N GLY A 40 1.15 -9.09 -2.16
CA GLY A 40 1.82 -7.81 -2.28
C GLY A 40 3.06 -7.78 -1.40
N PHE A 41 3.92 -6.82 -1.65
CA PHE A 41 5.04 -6.57 -0.77
C PHE A 41 5.52 -5.12 -0.91
N TYR A 42 6.25 -4.67 0.10
CA TYR A 42 6.83 -3.34 0.18
C TYR A 42 8.34 -3.43 -0.04
N GLN A 43 8.88 -2.47 -0.79
CA GLN A 43 10.32 -2.36 -1.01
C GLN A 43 10.73 -0.89 -0.88
N TYR A 44 11.84 -0.65 -0.21
CA TYR A 44 12.50 0.67 -0.20
C TYR A 44 13.76 0.54 -1.04
N PHE A 45 13.83 1.30 -2.14
CA PHE A 45 14.94 1.20 -3.08
C PHE A 45 15.26 2.56 -3.65
N GLN A 46 16.53 2.96 -3.55
CA GLN A 46 17.02 4.24 -4.07
C GLN A 46 16.16 5.43 -3.61
N ARG A 47 15.84 5.44 -2.30
CA ARG A 47 15.04 6.48 -1.66
C ARG A 47 13.57 6.50 -2.10
N ASN A 48 13.12 5.46 -2.78
CA ASN A 48 11.73 5.33 -3.18
C ASN A 48 11.04 4.26 -2.37
N HIS A 49 9.82 4.57 -1.91
CA HIS A 49 8.92 3.59 -1.32
C HIS A 49 8.10 2.96 -2.45
N ILE A 50 8.20 1.66 -2.61
CA ILE A 50 7.54 0.93 -3.69
C ILE A 50 6.64 -0.12 -3.07
N ILE A 51 5.37 -0.16 -3.49
CA ILE A 51 4.44 -1.21 -3.09
C ILE A 51 4.05 -1.98 -4.34
N TYR A 52 4.25 -3.29 -4.28
CA TYR A 52 3.87 -4.21 -5.35
C TYR A 52 2.57 -4.89 -4.98
N LEU A 53 1.62 -4.94 -5.92
CA LEU A 53 0.37 -5.67 -5.77
C LEU A 53 0.27 -6.72 -6.87
N ASP A 54 -0.20 -7.92 -6.51
CA ASP A 54 -0.40 -8.96 -7.50
C ASP A 54 -1.47 -8.53 -8.50
N GLU A 55 -1.19 -8.69 -9.78
CA GLU A 55 -2.07 -8.22 -10.85
C GLU A 55 -3.40 -8.96 -10.94
N THR A 56 -3.50 -10.14 -10.29
CA THR A 56 -4.74 -10.93 -10.30
C THR A 56 -5.71 -10.56 -9.20
N LEU A 57 -5.36 -9.64 -8.30
CA LEU A 57 -6.23 -9.24 -7.20
C LEU A 57 -7.47 -8.51 -7.71
N SER A 58 -8.62 -8.78 -7.08
CA SER A 58 -9.81 -7.97 -7.29
C SER A 58 -9.60 -6.56 -6.72
N GLU A 59 -10.48 -5.63 -7.06
CA GLU A 59 -10.38 -4.27 -6.50
C GLU A 59 -10.46 -4.25 -4.99
N GLN A 60 -11.34 -5.07 -4.41
CA GLN A 60 -11.47 -5.18 -2.96
C GLN A 60 -10.19 -5.72 -2.32
N GLU A 61 -9.62 -6.75 -2.93
CA GLU A 61 -8.38 -7.35 -2.44
C GLU A 61 -7.22 -6.36 -2.55
N ARG A 62 -7.14 -5.62 -3.66
CA ARG A 62 -6.10 -4.59 -3.86
C ARG A 62 -6.16 -3.55 -2.75
N THR A 63 -7.36 -3.09 -2.42
CA THR A 63 -7.55 -2.09 -1.36
C THR A 63 -7.05 -2.60 -0.02
N LEU A 64 -7.40 -3.85 0.32
CA LEU A 64 -7.00 -4.45 1.59
C LEU A 64 -5.48 -4.67 1.66
N VAL A 65 -4.90 -5.19 0.58
CA VAL A 65 -3.47 -5.47 0.53
C VAL A 65 -2.68 -4.15 0.58
N LEU A 66 -3.13 -3.14 -0.15
CA LEU A 66 -2.47 -1.84 -0.14
C LEU A 66 -2.52 -1.20 1.25
N ALA A 67 -3.66 -1.27 1.94
CA ALA A 67 -3.78 -0.76 3.29
C ALA A 67 -2.81 -1.48 4.25
N HIS A 68 -2.66 -2.78 4.08
CA HIS A 68 -1.71 -3.57 4.86
C HIS A 68 -0.27 -3.12 4.60
N GLU A 69 0.11 -2.97 3.34
CA GLU A 69 1.48 -2.59 2.97
C GLU A 69 1.81 -1.15 3.39
N LEU A 70 0.83 -0.25 3.40
CA LEU A 70 1.03 1.11 3.89
C LEU A 70 1.47 1.14 5.35
N GLY A 71 1.12 0.12 6.12
CA GLY A 71 1.57 -0.02 7.49
C GLY A 71 3.08 -0.18 7.64
N HIS A 72 3.78 -0.53 6.57
CA HIS A 72 5.24 -0.68 6.58
C HIS A 72 5.99 0.64 6.34
N LEU A 73 5.26 1.67 6.00
CA LEU A 73 5.87 2.99 5.85
C LEU A 73 6.12 3.63 7.21
#